data_96193afc4e253593a69ce1c9602fbe11
#
_entry.id   96193afc4e253593a69ce1c9602fbe11
#
_cell.length_a   1.000
_cell.length_b   1.000
_cell.length_c   1.000
_cell.angle_alpha   90.00
_cell.angle_beta   90.00
_cell.angle_gamma   90.00
#
_symmetry.space_group_name_H-M   'P 1'
#
loop_
_entity.id
_entity.type
_entity.pdbx_description
1 polymer ?
#
loop_
_entity_poly.entity_id
_entity_poly.type
_entity_poly.pdbx_seq_one_letter_code
_entity_poly.pdbx_strand_id
1 'polypeptide(L)'
;MVSHPDLLVGNNTGDDAAVYRLDNNTAIVVTVDFFTPITDDPYEFGSVAAANSLSDVYAMGGKPLVALNIVGFPANLAVDMLGDVLKGGYDKANEAGCLIVGGHTVDDEEPKYGLSVVGLVEPGKEISNANAQPGDILVLTKPIGTGIIATGAKAGTTPDTVMQRAVAAMSELNKGASEAMMHVGVNACTDITGFGLMGHLRSMVRGSDVGAYVRVADVPVLPGTWDLLEKGTVPGGTFRNMSGVKDTVEWAKDLTEHQQLLMCDAQTSGGLLISVPQVKLDELIRELESSGVATRAIIGEITSEDRGSIKVVA
;
A
#
# COMPACT_ATOMS: atom_id res chain seq x y z
N MET A 1 -3.27 24.80 6.92
CA MET A 1 -2.30 23.78 6.49
C MET A 1 -0.93 24.19 7.02
N VAL A 2 -0.12 23.27 7.51
CA VAL A 2 1.25 23.56 7.98
C VAL A 2 2.10 23.86 6.74
N SER A 3 2.78 25.01 6.73
CA SER A 3 3.69 25.39 5.66
C SER A 3 5.05 25.74 6.28
N HIS A 4 6.09 25.07 5.83
CA HIS A 4 7.49 25.32 6.23
C HIS A 4 8.38 25.14 4.99
N PRO A 5 9.41 25.97 4.77
CA PRO A 5 10.27 25.88 3.58
C PRO A 5 11.01 24.54 3.46
N ASP A 6 11.22 23.83 4.58
CA ASP A 6 11.87 22.54 4.61
C ASP A 6 10.88 21.35 4.65
N LEU A 7 9.56 21.58 4.71
CA LEU A 7 8.55 20.56 4.51
C LEU A 7 8.34 20.37 3.01
N LEU A 8 8.97 19.32 2.44
CA LEU A 8 8.91 19.04 1.00
C LEU A 8 7.59 18.37 0.62
N VAL A 9 7.13 17.41 1.45
CA VAL A 9 5.83 16.73 1.31
C VAL A 9 5.12 16.73 2.66
N GLY A 10 3.85 17.10 2.68
CA GLY A 10 3.01 17.15 3.87
C GLY A 10 1.58 16.70 3.59
N ASN A 11 0.62 17.09 4.44
CA ASN A 11 -0.78 16.61 4.37
C ASN A 11 -1.59 17.18 3.19
N ASN A 12 -1.00 18.02 2.32
CA ASN A 12 -1.74 18.78 1.33
C ASN A 12 -2.23 17.93 0.17
N THR A 13 -1.47 16.91 -0.20
CA THR A 13 -1.69 16.03 -1.35
C THR A 13 -2.18 14.64 -0.95
N GLY A 14 -2.19 14.32 0.36
CA GLY A 14 -2.56 13.00 0.86
C GLY A 14 -1.55 11.94 0.43
N ASP A 15 -0.26 12.32 0.44
CA ASP A 15 0.85 11.39 0.22
C ASP A 15 1.00 10.40 1.37
N ASP A 16 1.72 9.30 1.11
CA ASP A 16 1.86 8.17 2.03
C ASP A 16 2.67 8.54 3.28
N ALA A 17 3.66 9.45 3.15
CA ALA A 17 4.45 9.95 4.27
C ALA A 17 4.80 11.43 4.16
N ALA A 18 5.17 12.05 5.29
CA ALA A 18 5.75 13.38 5.29
C ALA A 18 7.24 13.33 4.94
N VAL A 19 7.72 14.33 4.17
CA VAL A 19 9.15 14.49 3.84
C VAL A 19 9.63 15.84 4.32
N TYR A 20 10.65 15.85 5.19
CA TYR A 20 11.23 17.05 5.76
C TYR A 20 12.74 17.12 5.50
N ARG A 21 13.19 18.20 4.87
CA ARG A 21 14.58 18.45 4.55
C ARG A 21 15.38 18.83 5.80
N LEU A 22 16.47 18.14 6.05
CA LEU A 22 17.43 18.45 7.13
C LEU A 22 18.55 19.35 6.64
N ASP A 23 19.06 19.07 5.45
CA ASP A 23 20.11 19.84 4.77
C ASP A 23 19.99 19.69 3.24
N ASN A 24 20.99 20.15 2.48
CA ASN A 24 20.97 20.11 1.01
C ASN A 24 21.03 18.69 0.42
N ASN A 25 21.45 17.68 1.19
CA ASN A 25 21.69 16.32 0.74
C ASN A 25 20.78 15.30 1.42
N THR A 26 20.07 15.70 2.49
CA THR A 26 19.35 14.76 3.35
C THR A 26 17.97 15.29 3.68
N ALA A 27 16.96 14.48 3.40
CA ALA A 27 15.61 14.64 3.94
C ALA A 27 15.18 13.36 4.67
N ILE A 28 14.35 13.52 5.68
CA ILE A 28 13.71 12.40 6.38
C ILE A 28 12.32 12.16 5.83
N VAL A 29 11.96 10.89 5.69
CA VAL A 29 10.60 10.41 5.44
C VAL A 29 10.06 9.92 6.77
N VAL A 30 8.89 10.38 7.19
CA VAL A 30 8.31 10.06 8.50
C VAL A 30 6.88 9.60 8.33
N THR A 31 6.61 8.40 8.86
CA THR A 31 5.26 7.82 8.84
C THR A 31 4.95 7.05 10.12
N VAL A 32 3.66 6.72 10.31
CA VAL A 32 3.16 5.83 11.36
C VAL A 32 1.98 5.06 10.84
N ASP A 33 2.05 3.73 10.97
CA ASP A 33 0.95 2.85 10.61
C ASP A 33 0.83 1.70 11.62
N PHE A 34 -0.41 1.40 12.06
CA PHE A 34 -0.71 0.29 12.95
C PHE A 34 -2.17 -0.15 12.79
N PHE A 35 -2.44 -1.42 12.99
CA PHE A 35 -3.78 -1.98 12.83
C PHE A 35 -4.01 -3.21 13.72
N THR A 36 -5.24 -3.71 13.73
CA THR A 36 -5.65 -4.90 14.48
C THR A 36 -5.30 -6.19 13.70
N PRO A 37 -5.19 -7.37 14.36
CA PRO A 37 -4.81 -8.60 13.69
C PRO A 37 -5.65 -8.94 12.46
N ILE A 38 -4.95 -9.35 11.39
CA ILE A 38 -5.53 -9.79 10.10
C ILE A 38 -5.33 -11.30 9.89
N THR A 39 -4.54 -11.93 10.71
CA THR A 39 -4.29 -13.37 10.78
C THR A 39 -4.28 -13.82 12.23
N ASP A 40 -4.55 -15.11 12.50
CA ASP A 40 -4.56 -15.67 13.84
C ASP A 40 -3.15 -16.02 14.35
N ASP A 41 -2.15 -16.09 13.47
CA ASP A 41 -0.75 -16.29 13.85
C ASP A 41 -0.11 -14.97 14.28
N PRO A 42 0.36 -14.84 15.56
CA PRO A 42 0.93 -13.61 16.06
C PRO A 42 2.22 -13.18 15.34
N TYR A 43 3.07 -14.14 14.95
CA TYR A 43 4.31 -13.83 14.22
C TYR A 43 4.01 -13.29 12.82
N GLU A 44 3.09 -13.93 12.09
CA GLU A 44 2.63 -13.45 10.77
C GLU A 44 2.02 -12.06 10.88
N PHE A 45 1.16 -11.82 11.89
CA PHE A 45 0.58 -10.50 12.14
C PHE A 45 1.68 -9.44 12.33
N GLY A 46 2.67 -9.72 13.17
CA GLY A 46 3.81 -8.83 13.39
C GLY A 46 4.60 -8.54 12.11
N SER A 47 4.86 -9.58 11.31
CA SER A 47 5.57 -9.47 10.04
C SER A 47 4.82 -8.60 9.03
N VAL A 48 3.50 -8.83 8.86
CA VAL A 48 2.66 -8.05 7.94
C VAL A 48 2.54 -6.59 8.39
N ALA A 49 2.35 -6.35 9.69
CA ALA A 49 2.24 -5.00 10.23
C ALA A 49 3.52 -4.18 10.01
N ALA A 50 4.68 -4.81 10.19
CA ALA A 50 5.96 -4.14 9.90
C ALA A 50 6.14 -3.89 8.40
N ALA A 51 5.80 -4.85 7.53
CA ALA A 51 5.87 -4.69 6.07
C ALA A 51 4.98 -3.51 5.61
N ASN A 52 3.77 -3.40 6.16
CA ASN A 52 2.84 -2.32 5.88
C ASN A 52 3.40 -0.96 6.33
N SER A 53 3.89 -0.85 7.57
CA SER A 53 4.43 0.42 8.09
C SER A 53 5.69 0.90 7.36
N LEU A 54 6.48 -0.02 6.78
CA LEU A 54 7.65 0.30 5.97
C LEU A 54 7.29 0.73 4.56
N SER A 55 6.10 0.38 4.08
CA SER A 55 5.65 0.57 2.70
C SER A 55 5.55 2.04 2.31
N ASP A 56 5.04 2.90 3.18
CA ASP A 56 4.97 4.35 2.96
C ASP A 56 6.35 4.95 2.62
N VAL A 57 7.40 4.51 3.35
CA VAL A 57 8.76 4.97 3.08
C VAL A 57 9.21 4.54 1.69
N TYR A 58 8.89 3.30 1.29
CA TYR A 58 9.19 2.79 -0.04
C TYR A 58 8.42 3.51 -1.15
N ALA A 59 7.13 3.82 -0.92
CA ALA A 59 6.30 4.57 -1.88
C ALA A 59 6.86 5.96 -2.16
N MET A 60 7.43 6.60 -1.12
CA MET A 60 8.10 7.91 -1.24
C MET A 60 9.52 7.83 -1.84
N GLY A 61 9.99 6.65 -2.29
CA GLY A 61 11.35 6.45 -2.79
C GLY A 61 12.43 6.51 -1.72
N GLY A 62 12.03 6.47 -0.45
CA GLY A 62 12.91 6.52 0.71
C GLY A 62 13.50 5.16 1.09
N LYS A 63 14.56 5.19 1.90
CA LYS A 63 15.16 4.01 2.51
C LYS A 63 14.88 4.02 4.01
N PRO A 64 14.14 3.02 4.56
CA PRO A 64 13.93 2.90 6.00
C PRO A 64 15.25 2.88 6.77
N LEU A 65 15.33 3.62 7.89
CA LEU A 65 16.52 3.73 8.72
C LEU A 65 16.28 3.18 10.11
N VAL A 66 15.32 3.74 10.84
CA VAL A 66 14.96 3.32 12.21
C VAL A 66 13.45 3.32 12.37
N ALA A 67 12.97 2.49 13.31
CA ALA A 67 11.56 2.43 13.66
C ALA A 67 11.32 2.30 15.17
N LEU A 68 10.16 2.71 15.60
CA LEU A 68 9.62 2.51 16.96
C LEU A 68 8.39 1.61 16.87
N ASN A 69 8.32 0.60 17.75
CA ASN A 69 7.11 -0.21 17.91
C ASN A 69 5.97 0.63 18.52
N ILE A 70 4.78 0.49 17.95
CA ILE A 70 3.52 0.99 18.52
C ILE A 70 2.66 -0.23 18.83
N VAL A 71 2.33 -0.40 20.11
CA VAL A 71 1.65 -1.60 20.63
C VAL A 71 0.46 -1.22 21.49
N GLY A 72 -0.73 -1.68 21.14
CA GLY A 72 -1.87 -1.85 22.04
C GLY A 72 -2.02 -3.36 22.32
N PHE A 73 -2.06 -3.78 23.59
CA PHE A 73 -2.16 -5.21 23.88
C PHE A 73 -2.98 -5.48 25.13
N PRO A 74 -4.01 -6.36 25.07
CA PRO A 74 -4.83 -6.67 26.21
C PRO A 74 -4.05 -7.37 27.33
N ALA A 75 -4.15 -6.84 28.56
CA ALA A 75 -3.46 -7.39 29.73
C ALA A 75 -3.86 -8.85 30.09
N ASN A 76 -5.01 -9.31 29.59
CA ASN A 76 -5.52 -10.67 29.80
C ASN A 76 -5.04 -11.69 28.78
N LEU A 77 -4.34 -11.30 27.72
CA LEU A 77 -3.71 -12.20 26.75
C LEU A 77 -2.33 -12.64 27.22
N ALA A 78 -1.89 -13.81 26.74
CA ALA A 78 -0.58 -14.34 27.07
C ALA A 78 0.54 -13.44 26.52
N VAL A 79 1.51 -13.08 27.38
CA VAL A 79 2.66 -12.23 27.01
C VAL A 79 3.52 -12.84 25.90
N ASP A 80 3.56 -14.17 25.81
CA ASP A 80 4.29 -14.88 24.75
C ASP A 80 3.73 -14.53 23.35
N MET A 81 2.40 -14.34 23.23
CA MET A 81 1.79 -13.88 21.97
C MET A 81 2.32 -12.51 21.55
N LEU A 82 2.47 -11.57 22.50
CA LEU A 82 3.11 -10.29 22.22
C LEU A 82 4.56 -10.49 21.79
N GLY A 83 5.28 -11.41 22.44
CA GLY A 83 6.65 -11.78 22.08
C GLY A 83 6.76 -12.23 20.62
N ASP A 84 5.81 -13.06 20.15
CA ASP A 84 5.77 -13.52 18.75
C ASP A 84 5.43 -12.39 17.77
N VAL A 85 4.48 -11.50 18.10
CA VAL A 85 4.18 -10.30 17.29
C VAL A 85 5.42 -9.43 17.12
N LEU A 86 6.10 -9.11 18.23
CA LEU A 86 7.30 -8.29 18.21
C LEU A 86 8.44 -8.95 17.44
N LYS A 87 8.56 -10.28 17.54
CA LYS A 87 9.55 -11.07 16.79
C LYS A 87 9.28 -11.01 15.28
N GLY A 88 8.04 -11.19 14.84
CA GLY A 88 7.65 -11.07 13.43
C GLY A 88 7.97 -9.68 12.87
N GLY A 89 7.64 -8.63 13.63
CA GLY A 89 7.97 -7.25 13.28
C GLY A 89 9.48 -6.98 13.21
N TYR A 90 10.23 -7.48 14.20
CA TYR A 90 11.69 -7.35 14.21
C TYR A 90 12.37 -8.04 13.03
N ASP A 91 11.97 -9.28 12.74
CA ASP A 91 12.56 -10.06 11.64
C ASP A 91 12.29 -9.36 10.29
N LYS A 92 11.08 -8.80 10.10
CA LYS A 92 10.70 -8.05 8.89
C LYS A 92 11.43 -6.71 8.77
N ALA A 93 11.55 -5.95 9.86
CA ALA A 93 12.33 -4.71 9.87
C ALA A 93 13.80 -4.97 9.57
N ASN A 94 14.38 -6.05 10.11
CA ASN A 94 15.75 -6.46 9.84
C ASN A 94 15.97 -6.85 8.36
N GLU A 95 15.00 -7.55 7.72
CA GLU A 95 15.00 -7.82 6.27
C GLU A 95 15.04 -6.54 5.44
N ALA A 96 14.31 -5.51 5.89
CA ALA A 96 14.33 -4.18 5.28
C ALA A 96 15.66 -3.42 5.49
N GLY A 97 16.47 -3.82 6.47
CA GLY A 97 17.64 -3.09 6.93
C GLY A 97 17.27 -1.91 7.85
N CYS A 98 16.07 -1.93 8.45
CA CYS A 98 15.54 -0.93 9.37
C CYS A 98 15.76 -1.40 10.82
N LEU A 99 16.34 -0.54 11.67
CA LEU A 99 16.58 -0.86 13.08
C LEU A 99 15.37 -0.50 13.94
N ILE A 100 14.79 -1.45 14.65
CA ILE A 100 13.82 -1.15 15.72
C ILE A 100 14.61 -0.71 16.94
N VAL A 101 14.48 0.56 17.33
CA VAL A 101 15.29 1.20 18.37
C VAL A 101 14.51 1.47 19.66
N GLY A 102 13.25 1.07 19.73
CA GLY A 102 12.40 1.24 20.91
C GLY A 102 10.93 1.13 20.55
N GLY A 103 10.10 1.73 21.37
CA GLY A 103 8.65 1.75 21.16
C GLY A 103 7.88 2.00 22.44
N HIS A 104 6.56 1.89 22.36
CA HIS A 104 5.66 2.06 23.49
C HIS A 104 4.53 1.03 23.45
N THR A 105 4.17 0.49 24.62
CA THR A 105 3.05 -0.46 24.77
C THR A 105 2.02 0.16 25.73
N VAL A 106 0.76 0.09 25.34
CA VAL A 106 -0.37 0.47 26.19
C VAL A 106 -1.33 -0.72 26.37
N ASP A 107 -2.04 -0.75 27.49
CA ASP A 107 -3.17 -1.68 27.67
C ASP A 107 -4.32 -1.24 26.75
N ASP A 108 -4.92 -2.19 26.01
CA ASP A 108 -6.01 -1.93 25.07
C ASP A 108 -6.97 -3.13 25.08
N GLU A 109 -8.20 -2.93 24.65
CA GLU A 109 -9.20 -4.01 24.58
C GLU A 109 -8.93 -4.99 23.43
N GLU A 110 -8.23 -4.54 22.37
CA GLU A 110 -7.93 -5.32 21.17
C GLU A 110 -6.44 -5.16 20.80
N PRO A 111 -5.74 -6.26 20.45
CA PRO A 111 -4.35 -6.15 19.98
C PRO A 111 -4.22 -5.18 18.81
N LYS A 112 -3.21 -4.31 18.87
CA LYS A 112 -2.80 -3.42 17.79
C LYS A 112 -1.29 -3.43 17.71
N TYR A 113 -0.77 -3.48 16.50
CA TYR A 113 0.66 -3.43 16.27
C TYR A 113 0.99 -2.72 14.97
N GLY A 114 2.10 -2.04 14.96
CA GLY A 114 2.71 -1.40 13.81
C GLY A 114 3.93 -0.61 14.22
N LEU A 115 4.41 0.22 13.30
CA LEU A 115 5.65 0.98 13.49
C LEU A 115 5.43 2.46 13.20
N SER A 116 6.14 3.31 13.94
CA SER A 116 6.51 4.64 13.43
C SER A 116 7.89 4.53 12.80
N VAL A 117 7.98 4.87 11.51
CA VAL A 117 9.19 4.67 10.72
C VAL A 117 9.79 6.01 10.31
N VAL A 118 11.11 6.10 10.43
CA VAL A 118 11.91 7.18 9.86
C VAL A 118 12.80 6.58 8.77
N GLY A 119 12.67 7.12 7.57
CA GLY A 119 13.50 6.80 6.42
C GLY A 119 14.33 8.00 5.96
N LEU A 120 15.20 7.79 4.99
CA LEU A 120 16.01 8.81 4.34
C LEU A 120 15.72 8.86 2.85
N VAL A 121 15.73 10.08 2.30
CA VAL A 121 15.69 10.35 0.86
C VAL A 121 16.57 11.57 0.56
N GLU A 122 17.11 11.65 -0.65
CA GLU A 122 17.81 12.86 -1.12
C GLU A 122 16.75 13.92 -1.51
N PRO A 123 16.87 15.17 -1.02
CA PRO A 123 15.93 16.24 -1.39
C PRO A 123 15.81 16.43 -2.91
N GLY A 124 14.57 16.43 -3.41
CA GLY A 124 14.25 16.49 -4.84
C GLY A 124 14.27 15.13 -5.56
N LYS A 125 14.51 14.03 -4.81
CA LYS A 125 14.38 12.65 -5.29
C LYS A 125 13.17 11.92 -4.69
N GLU A 126 12.50 12.55 -3.72
CA GLU A 126 11.26 12.00 -3.17
C GLU A 126 10.21 11.84 -4.27
N ILE A 127 9.54 10.71 -4.27
CA ILE A 127 8.41 10.44 -5.14
C ILE A 127 7.14 10.83 -4.39
N SER A 128 6.26 11.57 -5.06
CA SER A 128 4.95 11.96 -4.52
C SER A 128 3.85 11.30 -5.36
N ASN A 129 2.69 11.12 -4.78
CA ASN A 129 1.51 10.68 -5.51
C ASN A 129 0.92 11.79 -6.41
N ALA A 130 1.39 13.04 -6.31
CA ALA A 130 0.82 14.22 -6.95
C ALA A 130 1.59 14.73 -8.19
N ASN A 131 2.41 13.90 -8.82
CA ASN A 131 3.22 14.26 -9.98
C ASN A 131 2.96 13.43 -11.24
N ALA A 132 1.88 12.63 -11.27
CA ALA A 132 1.52 11.83 -12.43
C ALA A 132 1.25 12.74 -13.65
N GLN A 133 1.71 12.30 -14.84
CA GLN A 133 1.60 13.07 -16.07
C GLN A 133 0.72 12.35 -17.10
N PRO A 134 -0.06 13.08 -17.92
CA PRO A 134 -0.79 12.47 -19.04
C PRO A 134 0.13 11.66 -19.95
N GLY A 135 -0.28 10.43 -20.26
CA GLY A 135 0.50 9.46 -21.05
C GLY A 135 1.39 8.54 -20.20
N ASP A 136 1.40 8.72 -18.87
CA ASP A 136 2.04 7.74 -17.98
C ASP A 136 1.25 6.43 -17.96
N ILE A 137 1.97 5.34 -17.80
CA ILE A 137 1.41 3.99 -17.64
C ILE A 137 1.34 3.64 -16.16
N LEU A 138 0.22 3.04 -15.73
CA LEU A 138 0.00 2.58 -14.37
C LEU A 138 0.45 1.14 -14.21
N VAL A 139 1.43 0.91 -13.34
CA VAL A 139 1.97 -0.43 -13.03
C VAL A 139 1.69 -0.76 -11.56
N LEU A 140 1.05 -1.93 -11.31
CA LEU A 140 0.75 -2.44 -9.98
C LEU A 140 1.69 -3.60 -9.63
N THR A 141 2.30 -3.56 -8.43
CA THR A 141 3.40 -4.48 -8.05
C THR A 141 3.01 -5.63 -7.11
N LYS A 142 1.76 -5.67 -6.62
CA LYS A 142 1.19 -6.84 -5.92
C LYS A 142 -0.27 -7.05 -6.33
N PRO A 143 -0.80 -8.28 -6.24
CA PRO A 143 -2.22 -8.53 -6.46
C PRO A 143 -3.08 -7.94 -5.35
N ILE A 144 -4.35 -7.65 -5.67
CA ILE A 144 -5.37 -7.18 -4.71
C ILE A 144 -6.25 -8.34 -4.22
N GLY A 145 -7.06 -8.09 -3.17
CA GLY A 145 -8.01 -9.04 -2.60
C GLY A 145 -7.72 -9.43 -1.15
N THR A 146 -6.71 -8.82 -0.52
CA THR A 146 -6.28 -9.16 0.86
C THR A 146 -7.37 -8.90 1.89
N GLY A 147 -8.17 -7.85 1.75
CA GLY A 147 -9.25 -7.52 2.67
C GLY A 147 -10.40 -8.52 2.61
N ILE A 148 -10.80 -8.94 1.40
CA ILE A 148 -11.81 -9.98 1.19
C ILE A 148 -11.34 -11.30 1.81
N ILE A 149 -10.09 -11.72 1.53
CA ILE A 149 -9.51 -12.96 2.06
C ILE A 149 -9.44 -12.94 3.60
N ALA A 150 -8.92 -11.86 4.19
CA ALA A 150 -8.82 -11.72 5.65
C ALA A 150 -10.21 -11.67 6.33
N THR A 151 -11.19 -11.04 5.68
CA THR A 151 -12.58 -11.04 6.18
C THR A 151 -13.19 -12.44 6.16
N GLY A 152 -12.96 -13.18 5.09
CA GLY A 152 -13.39 -14.58 5.00
C GLY A 152 -12.68 -15.49 6.03
N ALA A 153 -11.39 -15.23 6.32
CA ALA A 153 -10.65 -15.96 7.36
C ALA A 153 -11.27 -15.72 8.75
N LYS A 154 -11.56 -14.46 9.11
CA LYS A 154 -12.27 -14.12 10.35
C LYS A 154 -13.66 -14.78 10.47
N ALA A 155 -14.31 -15.02 9.34
CA ALA A 155 -15.61 -15.73 9.27
C ALA A 155 -15.47 -17.26 9.17
N GLY A 156 -14.26 -17.82 9.14
CA GLY A 156 -13.99 -19.24 9.00
C GLY A 156 -14.34 -19.81 7.60
N THR A 157 -14.39 -18.97 6.57
CA THR A 157 -14.79 -19.35 5.20
C THR A 157 -13.63 -19.38 4.20
N THR A 158 -12.48 -18.81 4.54
CA THR A 158 -11.29 -18.82 3.70
C THR A 158 -10.49 -20.11 3.91
N PRO A 159 -10.16 -20.87 2.85
CA PRO A 159 -9.26 -22.01 2.96
C PRO A 159 -7.85 -21.58 3.43
N ASP A 160 -7.20 -22.40 4.26
CA ASP A 160 -5.85 -22.10 4.80
C ASP A 160 -4.83 -21.79 3.70
N THR A 161 -4.85 -22.52 2.59
CA THR A 161 -3.95 -22.30 1.46
C THR A 161 -4.15 -20.94 0.77
N VAL A 162 -5.36 -20.40 0.80
CA VAL A 162 -5.69 -19.06 0.28
C VAL A 162 -5.17 -18.01 1.25
N MET A 163 -5.41 -18.19 2.56
CA MET A 163 -4.91 -17.29 3.60
C MET A 163 -3.38 -17.22 3.61
N GLN A 164 -2.69 -18.36 3.52
CA GLN A 164 -1.23 -18.42 3.45
C GLN A 164 -0.65 -17.61 2.27
N ARG A 165 -1.29 -17.68 1.09
CA ARG A 165 -0.87 -16.88 -0.08
C ARG A 165 -1.10 -15.39 0.16
N ALA A 166 -2.20 -15.02 0.81
CA ALA A 166 -2.46 -13.62 1.15
C ALA A 166 -1.43 -13.11 2.18
N VAL A 167 -1.11 -13.89 3.22
CA VAL A 167 -0.06 -13.55 4.21
C VAL A 167 1.30 -13.39 3.52
N ALA A 168 1.67 -14.29 2.62
CA ALA A 168 2.91 -14.20 1.86
C ALA A 168 2.98 -12.88 1.05
N ALA A 169 1.91 -12.53 0.34
CA ALA A 169 1.84 -11.26 -0.41
C ALA A 169 1.87 -10.03 0.51
N MET A 170 1.16 -10.07 1.64
CA MET A 170 1.13 -8.97 2.61
C MET A 170 2.48 -8.78 3.32
N SER A 171 3.19 -9.85 3.63
CA SER A 171 4.51 -9.79 4.28
C SER A 171 5.68 -9.51 3.33
N GLU A 172 5.46 -9.51 2.03
CA GLU A 172 6.47 -9.09 1.05
C GLU A 172 6.74 -7.59 1.16
N LEU A 173 8.03 -7.20 1.20
CA LEU A 173 8.43 -5.80 1.24
C LEU A 173 8.30 -5.15 -0.14
N ASN A 174 7.82 -3.91 -0.18
CA ASN A 174 7.83 -3.10 -1.40
C ASN A 174 9.22 -2.55 -1.77
N LYS A 175 10.28 -3.03 -1.10
CA LYS A 175 11.68 -2.61 -1.28
C LYS A 175 12.16 -2.76 -2.72
N GLY A 176 12.00 -3.94 -3.32
CA GLY A 176 12.45 -4.20 -4.69
C GLY A 176 11.75 -3.30 -5.72
N ALA A 177 10.44 -3.06 -5.52
CA ALA A 177 9.67 -2.16 -6.37
C ALA A 177 10.13 -0.70 -6.21
N SER A 178 10.41 -0.26 -4.99
CA SER A 178 10.94 1.07 -4.71
C SER A 178 12.34 1.27 -5.31
N GLU A 179 13.25 0.33 -5.15
CA GLU A 179 14.60 0.39 -5.74
C GLU A 179 14.53 0.46 -7.27
N ALA A 180 13.67 -0.34 -7.90
CA ALA A 180 13.45 -0.32 -9.36
C ALA A 180 12.91 1.03 -9.85
N MET A 181 11.85 1.57 -9.20
CA MET A 181 11.28 2.85 -9.62
C MET A 181 12.23 4.01 -9.43
N MET A 182 13.05 4.00 -8.38
CA MET A 182 14.07 5.02 -8.13
C MET A 182 15.21 4.97 -9.15
N HIS A 183 15.60 3.77 -9.59
CA HIS A 183 16.62 3.60 -10.63
C HIS A 183 16.16 4.16 -11.98
N VAL A 184 14.93 3.85 -12.38
CA VAL A 184 14.33 4.25 -13.67
C VAL A 184 13.91 5.73 -13.65
N GLY A 185 13.47 6.23 -12.51
CA GLY A 185 12.90 7.56 -12.35
C GLY A 185 11.48 7.63 -12.92
N VAL A 186 10.51 7.54 -12.04
CA VAL A 186 9.06 7.57 -12.32
C VAL A 186 8.48 8.94 -11.96
N ASN A 187 7.24 9.21 -12.38
CA ASN A 187 6.60 10.50 -12.11
C ASN A 187 5.85 10.51 -10.78
N ALA A 188 5.12 9.45 -10.44
CA ALA A 188 4.37 9.36 -9.19
C ALA A 188 4.30 7.91 -8.70
N CYS A 189 4.05 7.76 -7.40
CA CYS A 189 3.84 6.47 -6.76
C CYS A 189 2.96 6.64 -5.52
N THR A 190 2.20 5.60 -5.16
CA THR A 190 1.56 5.40 -3.86
C THR A 190 1.50 3.91 -3.58
N ASP A 191 1.45 3.49 -2.33
CA ASP A 191 1.13 2.10 -2.01
C ASP A 191 -0.38 1.89 -1.92
N ILE A 192 -0.83 0.65 -2.10
CA ILE A 192 -2.25 0.32 -2.08
C ILE A 192 -2.62 -0.33 -0.75
N THR A 193 -3.25 0.43 0.12
CA THR A 193 -3.65 0.00 1.47
C THR A 193 -5.15 0.18 1.73
N GLY A 194 -5.54 0.69 2.87
CA GLY A 194 -6.90 0.67 3.40
C GLY A 194 -7.99 1.35 2.55
N PHE A 195 -7.63 2.29 1.68
CA PHE A 195 -8.59 2.94 0.77
C PHE A 195 -8.85 2.15 -0.52
N GLY A 196 -8.13 1.04 -0.73
CA GLY A 196 -8.24 0.22 -1.93
C GLY A 196 -7.66 0.90 -3.18
N LEU A 197 -7.56 0.14 -4.28
CA LEU A 197 -6.94 0.62 -5.51
C LEU A 197 -7.57 1.93 -6.01
N MET A 198 -8.90 2.01 -6.04
CA MET A 198 -9.58 3.22 -6.53
C MET A 198 -9.43 4.41 -5.59
N GLY A 199 -9.34 4.21 -4.27
CA GLY A 199 -9.16 5.30 -3.32
C GLY A 199 -7.77 5.93 -3.42
N HIS A 200 -6.71 5.12 -3.54
CA HIS A 200 -5.34 5.60 -3.72
C HIS A 200 -5.13 6.24 -5.10
N LEU A 201 -5.64 5.62 -6.17
CA LEU A 201 -5.60 6.23 -7.50
C LEU A 201 -6.37 7.56 -7.55
N ARG A 202 -7.50 7.70 -6.82
CA ARG A 202 -8.21 8.98 -6.67
C ARG A 202 -7.30 10.07 -6.08
N SER A 203 -6.51 9.74 -5.05
CA SER A 203 -5.56 10.70 -4.47
C SER A 203 -4.53 11.12 -5.52
N MET A 204 -3.99 10.18 -6.28
CA MET A 204 -3.02 10.43 -7.35
C MET A 204 -3.60 11.35 -8.45
N VAL A 205 -4.77 11.03 -9.00
CA VAL A 205 -5.35 11.84 -10.10
C VAL A 205 -5.76 13.23 -9.64
N ARG A 206 -6.26 13.39 -8.41
CA ARG A 206 -6.62 14.69 -7.86
C ARG A 206 -5.39 15.53 -7.50
N GLY A 207 -4.38 14.91 -6.88
CA GLY A 207 -3.13 15.59 -6.54
C GLY A 207 -2.37 16.06 -7.77
N SER A 208 -2.44 15.32 -8.88
CA SER A 208 -1.76 15.60 -10.15
C SER A 208 -2.60 16.43 -11.15
N ASP A 209 -3.88 16.69 -10.87
CA ASP A 209 -4.84 17.36 -11.78
C ASP A 209 -4.93 16.69 -13.16
N VAL A 210 -5.06 15.36 -13.16
CA VAL A 210 -5.14 14.50 -14.34
C VAL A 210 -6.34 13.54 -14.25
N GLY A 211 -6.66 12.82 -15.34
CA GLY A 211 -7.57 11.68 -15.34
C GLY A 211 -6.84 10.35 -15.34
N ALA A 212 -7.56 9.25 -15.16
CA ALA A 212 -7.01 7.91 -15.32
C ALA A 212 -7.99 6.97 -16.01
N TYR A 213 -7.43 5.97 -16.68
CA TYR A 213 -8.16 4.86 -17.30
C TYR A 213 -7.61 3.55 -16.75
N VAL A 214 -8.50 2.65 -16.27
CA VAL A 214 -8.12 1.36 -15.67
C VAL A 214 -8.93 0.24 -16.31
N ARG A 215 -8.25 -0.86 -16.65
CA ARG A 215 -8.87 -2.11 -17.14
C ARG A 215 -8.91 -3.14 -16.01
N VAL A 216 -10.12 -3.52 -15.60
CA VAL A 216 -10.32 -4.51 -14.51
C VAL A 216 -9.69 -5.86 -14.85
N ALA A 217 -9.75 -6.28 -16.12
CA ALA A 217 -9.18 -7.54 -16.57
C ALA A 217 -7.65 -7.63 -16.40
N ASP A 218 -6.96 -6.49 -16.37
CA ASP A 218 -5.49 -6.41 -16.22
C ASP A 218 -5.06 -6.30 -14.75
N VAL A 219 -6.00 -6.08 -13.82
CA VAL A 219 -5.68 -5.98 -12.39
C VAL A 219 -5.43 -7.36 -11.80
N PRO A 220 -4.23 -7.64 -11.25
CA PRO A 220 -3.91 -8.94 -10.67
C PRO A 220 -4.69 -9.17 -9.37
N VAL A 221 -5.24 -10.36 -9.21
CA VAL A 221 -6.11 -10.73 -8.09
C VAL A 221 -5.56 -11.97 -7.40
N LEU A 222 -5.53 -11.98 -6.08
CA LEU A 222 -5.15 -13.14 -5.27
C LEU A 222 -6.10 -14.32 -5.55
N PRO A 223 -5.57 -15.53 -5.76
CA PRO A 223 -6.40 -16.73 -5.96
C PRO A 223 -7.36 -16.97 -4.80
N GLY A 224 -8.62 -17.29 -5.13
CA GLY A 224 -9.70 -17.53 -4.16
C GLY A 224 -10.51 -16.28 -3.79
N THR A 225 -10.08 -15.08 -4.17
CA THR A 225 -10.81 -13.82 -3.89
C THR A 225 -12.19 -13.81 -4.56
N TRP A 226 -12.28 -14.22 -5.84
CA TRP A 226 -13.55 -14.25 -6.57
C TRP A 226 -14.55 -15.22 -5.93
N ASP A 227 -14.10 -16.41 -5.51
CA ASP A 227 -14.97 -17.40 -4.86
C ASP A 227 -15.54 -16.87 -3.52
N LEU A 228 -14.77 -16.05 -2.79
CA LEU A 228 -15.21 -15.41 -1.57
C LEU A 228 -16.19 -14.29 -1.84
N LEU A 229 -15.95 -13.46 -2.86
CA LEU A 229 -16.88 -12.43 -3.30
C LEU A 229 -18.23 -13.01 -3.73
N GLU A 230 -18.23 -14.09 -4.52
CA GLU A 230 -19.46 -14.79 -4.94
C GLU A 230 -20.28 -15.31 -3.76
N LYS A 231 -19.60 -15.64 -2.63
CA LYS A 231 -20.25 -16.03 -1.37
C LYS A 231 -20.68 -14.82 -0.51
N GLY A 232 -20.49 -13.60 -1.00
CA GLY A 232 -20.87 -12.36 -0.30
C GLY A 232 -19.88 -11.91 0.76
N THR A 233 -18.62 -12.42 0.75
CA THR A 233 -17.57 -11.99 1.68
C THR A 233 -17.01 -10.65 1.24
N VAL A 234 -17.39 -9.57 1.93
CA VAL A 234 -16.94 -8.20 1.63
C VAL A 234 -16.63 -7.46 2.94
N PRO A 235 -15.43 -6.87 3.10
CA PRO A 235 -15.11 -6.04 4.26
C PRO A 235 -16.03 -4.81 4.36
N GLY A 236 -16.41 -4.40 5.57
CA GLY A 236 -17.15 -3.16 5.76
C GLY A 236 -16.39 -1.91 5.26
N GLY A 237 -15.05 -1.97 5.23
CA GLY A 237 -14.19 -0.94 4.66
C GLY A 237 -14.41 -0.75 3.15
N THR A 238 -14.58 -1.84 2.41
CA THR A 238 -14.80 -1.84 0.96
C THR A 238 -16.05 -1.04 0.55
N PHE A 239 -17.16 -1.19 1.28
CA PHE A 239 -18.37 -0.39 1.02
C PHE A 239 -18.15 1.10 1.31
N ARG A 240 -17.38 1.45 2.35
CA ARG A 240 -17.03 2.85 2.63
C ARG A 240 -16.13 3.41 1.52
N ASN A 241 -15.15 2.64 1.06
CA ASN A 241 -14.28 3.02 -0.05
C ASN A 241 -15.08 3.25 -1.34
N MET A 242 -15.97 2.32 -1.69
CA MET A 242 -16.85 2.45 -2.87
C MET A 242 -17.72 3.70 -2.79
N SER A 243 -18.31 3.98 -1.62
CA SER A 243 -19.04 5.23 -1.40
C SER A 243 -18.15 6.48 -1.50
N GLY A 244 -16.92 6.39 -1.01
CA GLY A 244 -15.93 7.48 -1.03
C GLY A 244 -15.45 7.87 -2.41
N VAL A 245 -15.48 6.94 -3.39
CA VAL A 245 -14.99 7.20 -4.76
C VAL A 245 -16.11 7.50 -5.78
N LYS A 246 -17.38 7.48 -5.36
CA LYS A 246 -18.56 7.61 -6.26
C LYS A 246 -18.54 8.86 -7.14
N ASP A 247 -17.96 9.96 -6.67
CA ASP A 247 -17.89 11.24 -7.38
C ASP A 247 -16.63 11.36 -8.26
N THR A 248 -15.79 10.31 -8.28
CA THR A 248 -14.50 10.29 -8.98
C THR A 248 -14.46 9.15 -10.00
N VAL A 249 -15.06 7.99 -9.67
CA VAL A 249 -14.96 6.79 -10.50
C VAL A 249 -16.20 6.65 -11.40
N GLU A 250 -15.97 6.58 -12.70
CA GLU A 250 -16.97 6.23 -13.72
C GLU A 250 -16.80 4.75 -14.08
N TRP A 251 -17.79 3.94 -13.67
CA TRP A 251 -17.85 2.51 -13.97
C TRP A 251 -18.49 2.25 -15.31
N ALA A 252 -17.86 1.47 -16.19
CA ALA A 252 -18.48 1.00 -17.41
C ALA A 252 -19.72 0.13 -17.08
N LYS A 253 -20.75 0.21 -17.94
CA LYS A 253 -22.08 -0.40 -17.67
C LYS A 253 -22.06 -1.93 -17.62
N ASP A 254 -21.07 -2.56 -18.22
CA ASP A 254 -20.86 -4.00 -18.28
C ASP A 254 -20.08 -4.56 -17.07
N LEU A 255 -19.56 -3.70 -16.19
CA LEU A 255 -18.90 -4.13 -14.96
C LEU A 255 -19.91 -4.59 -13.92
N THR A 256 -19.69 -5.79 -13.39
CA THR A 256 -20.46 -6.36 -12.30
C THR A 256 -20.19 -5.63 -10.97
N GLU A 257 -21.13 -5.72 -10.03
CA GLU A 257 -20.93 -5.18 -8.66
C GLU A 257 -19.70 -5.82 -7.97
N HIS A 258 -19.47 -7.13 -8.16
CA HIS A 258 -18.28 -7.80 -7.60
C HIS A 258 -16.97 -7.22 -8.12
N GLN A 259 -16.90 -6.85 -9.41
CA GLN A 259 -15.72 -6.19 -9.97
C GLN A 259 -15.52 -4.81 -9.36
N GLN A 260 -16.58 -4.02 -9.19
CA GLN A 260 -16.51 -2.71 -8.55
C GLN A 260 -16.09 -2.81 -7.08
N LEU A 261 -16.64 -3.78 -6.33
CA LEU A 261 -16.26 -4.04 -4.94
C LEU A 261 -14.79 -4.45 -4.83
N LEU A 262 -14.30 -5.32 -5.71
CA LEU A 262 -12.89 -5.73 -5.71
C LEU A 262 -11.94 -4.55 -5.93
N MET A 263 -12.26 -3.64 -6.87
CA MET A 263 -11.45 -2.44 -7.11
C MET A 263 -11.42 -1.49 -5.90
N CYS A 264 -12.41 -1.57 -5.02
CA CYS A 264 -12.51 -0.79 -3.79
C CYS A 264 -12.10 -1.58 -2.55
N ASP A 265 -11.67 -2.86 -2.68
CA ASP A 265 -11.30 -3.71 -1.54
C ASP A 265 -10.15 -3.11 -0.74
N ALA A 266 -10.37 -2.97 0.58
CA ALA A 266 -9.36 -2.45 1.49
C ALA A 266 -8.18 -3.42 1.56
N GLN A 267 -7.00 -3.00 1.12
CA GLN A 267 -5.81 -3.83 1.16
C GLN A 267 -5.05 -3.66 2.47
N THR A 268 -4.40 -4.71 2.91
CA THR A 268 -3.36 -4.67 3.94
C THR A 268 -2.02 -4.94 3.27
N SER A 269 -1.06 -4.06 3.45
CA SER A 269 0.31 -4.18 2.90
C SER A 269 0.31 -4.54 1.41
N GLY A 270 -0.44 -3.79 0.61
CA GLY A 270 -0.51 -3.99 -0.83
C GLY A 270 0.75 -3.56 -1.57
N GLY A 271 0.69 -3.63 -2.89
CA GLY A 271 1.81 -3.24 -3.76
C GLY A 271 1.88 -1.74 -4.02
N LEU A 272 2.94 -1.31 -4.68
CA LEU A 272 3.04 0.04 -5.20
C LEU A 272 2.21 0.17 -6.49
N LEU A 273 1.53 1.29 -6.62
CA LEU A 273 0.94 1.79 -7.86
C LEU A 273 1.86 2.87 -8.42
N ILE A 274 2.55 2.55 -9.48
CA ILE A 274 3.59 3.38 -10.08
C ILE A 274 3.07 4.01 -11.36
N SER A 275 3.18 5.35 -11.47
CA SER A 275 2.92 6.13 -12.69
C SER A 275 4.25 6.41 -13.39
N VAL A 276 4.50 5.74 -14.51
CA VAL A 276 5.77 5.77 -15.23
C VAL A 276 5.61 6.32 -16.65
N PRO A 277 6.50 7.22 -17.13
CA PRO A 277 6.49 7.64 -18.53
C PRO A 277 6.52 6.44 -19.48
N GLN A 278 5.65 6.43 -20.51
CA GLN A 278 5.55 5.31 -21.45
C GLN A 278 6.91 4.90 -22.05
N VAL A 279 7.80 5.87 -22.30
CA VAL A 279 9.14 5.61 -22.87
C VAL A 279 10.07 4.86 -21.91
N LYS A 280 9.76 4.82 -20.61
CA LYS A 280 10.52 4.15 -19.54
C LYS A 280 9.86 2.84 -19.07
N LEU A 281 8.70 2.48 -19.61
CA LEU A 281 7.92 1.32 -19.16
C LEU A 281 8.72 0.02 -19.26
N ASP A 282 9.33 -0.25 -20.42
CA ASP A 282 10.09 -1.49 -20.63
C ASP A 282 11.31 -1.59 -19.70
N GLU A 283 11.91 -0.45 -19.36
CA GLU A 283 13.01 -0.37 -18.40
C GLU A 283 12.50 -0.69 -17.00
N LEU A 284 11.38 -0.08 -16.57
CA LEU A 284 10.78 -0.36 -15.27
C LEU A 284 10.39 -1.84 -15.13
N ILE A 285 9.77 -2.45 -16.14
CA ILE A 285 9.39 -3.87 -16.09
C ILE A 285 10.62 -4.76 -15.92
N ARG A 286 11.73 -4.49 -16.62
CA ARG A 286 12.99 -5.24 -16.46
C ARG A 286 13.62 -5.04 -15.07
N GLU A 287 13.64 -3.82 -14.56
CA GLU A 287 14.19 -3.54 -13.22
C GLU A 287 13.34 -4.17 -12.12
N LEU A 288 12.01 -4.14 -12.21
CA LEU A 288 11.11 -4.85 -11.30
C LEU A 288 11.39 -6.38 -11.33
N GLU A 289 11.60 -6.95 -12.51
CA GLU A 289 11.92 -8.36 -12.66
C GLU A 289 13.28 -8.70 -12.03
N SER A 290 14.32 -7.91 -12.30
CA SER A 290 15.66 -8.11 -11.74
C SER A 290 15.70 -7.94 -10.23
N SER A 291 14.83 -7.11 -9.66
CA SER A 291 14.63 -6.90 -8.22
C SER A 291 13.73 -7.97 -7.57
N GLY A 292 13.30 -8.99 -8.32
CA GLY A 292 12.50 -10.11 -7.81
C GLY A 292 11.02 -9.80 -7.58
N VAL A 293 10.50 -8.67 -8.07
CA VAL A 293 9.08 -8.32 -7.95
C VAL A 293 8.26 -9.24 -8.86
N ALA A 294 7.45 -10.12 -8.24
CA ALA A 294 6.72 -11.15 -8.95
C ALA A 294 5.58 -10.59 -9.82
N THR A 295 4.85 -9.61 -9.31
CA THR A 295 3.73 -8.95 -10.01
C THR A 295 4.21 -7.63 -10.63
N ARG A 296 3.95 -7.45 -11.93
CA ARG A 296 4.34 -6.28 -12.73
C ARG A 296 3.23 -6.00 -13.74
N ALA A 297 2.03 -5.69 -13.20
CA ALA A 297 0.81 -5.61 -14.00
C ALA A 297 0.60 -4.19 -14.53
N ILE A 298 0.48 -4.07 -15.85
CA ILE A 298 0.08 -2.82 -16.51
C ILE A 298 -1.45 -2.75 -16.45
N ILE A 299 -2.00 -1.92 -15.57
CA ILE A 299 -3.43 -1.90 -15.28
C ILE A 299 -4.19 -0.74 -15.95
N GLY A 300 -3.47 0.22 -16.51
CA GLY A 300 -4.10 1.41 -17.09
C GLY A 300 -3.10 2.50 -17.45
N GLU A 301 -3.63 3.70 -17.62
CA GLU A 301 -2.87 4.88 -18.02
C GLU A 301 -3.44 6.16 -17.42
N ILE A 302 -2.60 7.18 -17.33
CA ILE A 302 -2.98 8.55 -16.93
C ILE A 302 -3.36 9.34 -18.18
N THR A 303 -4.48 10.08 -18.09
CA THR A 303 -5.04 10.82 -19.22
C THR A 303 -5.07 12.34 -18.95
N SER A 304 -5.11 13.13 -20.02
CA SER A 304 -5.32 14.59 -19.93
C SER A 304 -6.80 14.97 -19.83
N GLU A 305 -7.69 13.99 -20.12
CA GLU A 305 -9.14 14.15 -20.12
C GLU A 305 -9.71 13.84 -18.73
N ASP A 306 -10.90 14.35 -18.45
CA ASP A 306 -11.69 14.05 -17.24
C ASP A 306 -10.88 14.21 -15.94
N ARG A 307 -10.17 15.34 -15.78
CA ARG A 307 -9.30 15.63 -14.65
C ARG A 307 -9.99 15.41 -13.31
N GLY A 308 -9.28 14.71 -12.41
CA GLY A 308 -9.81 14.30 -11.11
C GLY A 308 -10.76 13.12 -11.17
N SER A 309 -10.96 12.47 -12.34
CA SER A 309 -11.83 11.31 -12.54
C SER A 309 -11.06 10.08 -13.00
N ILE A 310 -11.63 8.91 -12.71
CA ILE A 310 -11.09 7.59 -13.09
C ILE A 310 -12.15 6.87 -13.89
N LYS A 311 -11.84 6.47 -15.12
CA LYS A 311 -12.69 5.65 -15.96
C LYS A 311 -12.28 4.18 -15.85
N VAL A 312 -13.20 3.33 -15.40
CA VAL A 312 -12.93 1.89 -15.18
C VAL A 312 -13.75 1.08 -16.16
N VAL A 313 -13.09 0.19 -16.91
CA VAL A 313 -13.70 -0.69 -17.92
C VAL A 313 -13.38 -2.17 -17.63
N ALA A 314 -14.06 -3.10 -18.34
CA ALA A 314 -13.87 -4.54 -18.21
C ALA A 314 -12.47 -5.00 -18.59
#